data_55e23bd8b2743de82aaa7f59b9258382
#
_entry.id   55e23bd8b2743de82aaa7f59b9258382
#
_cell.length_a   1.000
_cell.length_b   1.000
_cell.length_c   1.000
_cell.angle_alpha   90.00
_cell.angle_beta   90.00
_cell.angle_gamma   90.00
#
_symmetry.space_group_name_H-M   'P 1'
#
loop_
_entity.id
_entity.type
_entity.pdbx_description
1 polymer ?
#
loop_
_entity_poly.entity_id
_entity_poly.type
_entity_poly.pdbx_seq_one_letter_code
_entity_poly.pdbx_strand_id
1 'polypeptide(L)'
;PKIAMDLNIPLVFYGENPSEYGNNAKENEKATKDISYFTANDISNIYLSGISALELKEEFGLTEVELQPYIPPNPNRLAEKKIEVQYLGYYLPWHPQECYYFAVN
;
A
#
# COMPACT_ATOMS: atom_id res chain seq x y z
N PRO A 1 1.49 -3.94 4.22
CA PRO A 1 1.75 -5.38 4.01
C PRO A 1 2.99 -5.92 4.74
N LYS A 2 4.08 -5.14 4.88
CA LYS A 2 5.32 -5.60 5.54
C LYS A 2 5.08 -6.03 6.99
N ILE A 3 4.43 -5.20 7.80
CA ILE A 3 4.07 -5.54 9.18
C ILE A 3 3.13 -6.74 9.23
N ALA A 4 2.15 -6.79 8.32
CA ALA A 4 1.25 -7.94 8.23
C ALA A 4 2.00 -9.24 7.93
N MET A 5 3.02 -9.18 7.05
CA MET A 5 3.88 -10.32 6.75
C MET A 5 4.69 -10.77 7.97
N ASP A 6 5.27 -9.83 8.73
CA ASP A 6 6.08 -10.13 9.91
C ASP A 6 5.23 -10.73 11.05
N LEU A 7 3.99 -10.28 11.18
CA LEU A 7 3.04 -10.76 12.19
C LEU A 7 2.15 -11.92 11.72
N ASN A 8 2.35 -12.42 10.48
CA ASN A 8 1.52 -13.47 9.85
C ASN A 8 0.03 -13.10 9.81
N ILE A 9 -0.29 -11.85 9.52
CA ILE A 9 -1.67 -11.37 9.32
C ILE A 9 -2.01 -11.57 7.84
N PRO A 10 -2.93 -12.49 7.48
CA PRO A 10 -3.16 -12.84 6.07
C PRO A 10 -3.97 -11.82 5.30
N LEU A 11 -4.68 -10.92 5.96
CA LEU A 11 -5.61 -9.98 5.33
C LEU A 11 -5.39 -8.55 5.84
N VAL A 12 -5.29 -7.63 4.89
CA VAL A 12 -5.18 -6.18 5.15
C VAL A 12 -6.31 -5.48 4.40
N PHE A 13 -7.09 -4.66 5.07
CA PHE A 13 -8.06 -3.78 4.44
C PHE A 13 -7.52 -2.35 4.34
N TYR A 14 -7.65 -1.77 3.14
CA TYR A 14 -7.51 -0.34 2.92
C TYR A 14 -8.88 0.32 2.96
N GLY A 15 -9.02 1.35 3.80
CA GLY A 15 -10.24 2.16 3.90
C GLY A 15 -10.41 3.17 2.76
N GLU A 16 -9.37 3.35 1.95
CA GLU A 16 -9.40 4.25 0.81
C GLU A 16 -10.36 3.75 -0.27
N ASN A 17 -11.07 4.70 -0.88
CA ASN A 17 -11.84 4.42 -2.08
C ASN A 17 -10.98 4.77 -3.31
N PRO A 18 -10.59 3.81 -4.16
CA PRO A 18 -9.77 4.09 -5.33
C PRO A 18 -10.36 5.13 -6.27
N SER A 19 -11.69 5.26 -6.32
CA SER A 19 -12.38 6.21 -7.21
C SER A 19 -12.25 7.67 -6.77
N GLU A 20 -11.93 7.94 -5.52
CA GLU A 20 -11.85 9.32 -5.01
C GLU A 20 -10.57 10.06 -5.41
N TYR A 21 -9.51 9.33 -5.71
CA TYR A 21 -8.18 9.91 -5.96
C TYR A 21 -7.75 9.89 -7.43
N GLY A 22 -8.69 9.75 -8.36
CA GLY A 22 -8.39 9.75 -9.79
C GLY A 22 -7.64 8.51 -10.28
N ASN A 23 -7.68 7.43 -9.52
CA ASN A 23 -7.14 6.14 -9.92
C ASN A 23 -7.89 5.58 -11.14
N ASN A 24 -7.25 4.67 -11.85
CA ASN A 24 -7.83 4.04 -13.03
C ASN A 24 -9.16 3.35 -12.67
N ALA A 25 -10.24 3.69 -13.40
CA ALA A 25 -11.59 3.13 -13.17
C ALA A 25 -11.62 1.59 -13.17
N LYS A 26 -10.68 0.95 -13.89
CA LYS A 26 -10.56 -0.52 -13.91
C LYS A 26 -10.12 -1.12 -12.56
N GLU A 27 -9.49 -0.33 -11.69
CA GLU A 27 -9.11 -0.78 -10.35
C GLU A 27 -10.30 -0.85 -9.39
N ASN A 28 -11.37 -0.07 -9.69
CA ASN A 28 -12.60 -0.08 -8.89
C ASN A 28 -13.41 -1.37 -9.04
N GLU A 29 -13.15 -2.14 -10.09
CA GLU A 29 -13.84 -3.40 -10.37
C GLU A 29 -13.23 -4.60 -9.60
N LYS A 30 -12.11 -4.39 -8.91
CA LYS A 30 -11.38 -5.44 -8.19
C LYS A 30 -11.43 -5.21 -6.69
N ALA A 31 -11.79 -6.26 -5.95
CA ALA A 31 -11.73 -6.25 -4.49
C ALA A 31 -10.30 -6.20 -3.97
N THR A 32 -9.36 -6.84 -4.68
CA THR A 32 -7.97 -6.97 -4.28
C THR A 32 -7.09 -5.92 -4.96
N LYS A 33 -6.21 -5.31 -4.18
CA LYS A 33 -5.17 -4.42 -4.68
C LYS A 33 -4.00 -5.23 -5.23
N ASP A 34 -3.49 -4.83 -6.41
CA ASP A 34 -2.35 -5.49 -7.03
C ASP A 34 -1.12 -5.39 -6.13
N ILE A 35 -0.41 -6.50 -5.94
CA ILE A 35 0.77 -6.58 -5.08
C ILE A 35 1.92 -5.68 -5.56
N SER A 36 1.96 -5.31 -6.83
CA SER A 36 2.97 -4.40 -7.38
C SER A 36 2.99 -3.03 -6.71
N TYR A 37 1.86 -2.59 -6.13
CA TYR A 37 1.80 -1.34 -5.35
C TYR A 37 2.56 -1.40 -4.02
N PHE A 38 2.85 -2.59 -3.51
CA PHE A 38 3.45 -2.78 -2.18
C PHE A 38 4.77 -3.50 -2.21
N THR A 39 5.27 -3.82 -3.39
CA THR A 39 6.49 -4.60 -3.56
C THR A 39 7.46 -3.90 -4.48
N ALA A 40 8.74 -4.11 -4.25
CA ALA A 40 9.79 -3.74 -5.19
C ALA A 40 10.85 -4.83 -5.21
N ASN A 41 11.41 -5.06 -6.39
CA ASN A 41 12.50 -6.01 -6.58
C ASN A 41 13.87 -5.34 -6.44
N ASP A 42 13.92 -4.02 -6.66
CA ASP A 42 15.16 -3.24 -6.70
C ASP A 42 14.97 -1.91 -5.96
N ILE A 43 15.95 -1.56 -5.16
CA ILE A 43 16.00 -0.30 -4.40
C ILE A 43 15.99 0.94 -5.31
N SER A 44 16.52 0.83 -6.52
CA SER A 44 16.53 1.93 -7.50
C SER A 44 15.13 2.29 -8.01
N ASN A 45 14.17 1.37 -7.88
CA ASN A 45 12.77 1.57 -8.29
C ASN A 45 11.87 2.01 -7.13
N ILE A 46 12.43 2.27 -5.97
CA ILE A 46 11.70 2.75 -4.79
C ILE A 46 11.90 4.26 -4.69
N TYR A 47 10.83 5.02 -4.85
CA TYR A 47 10.84 6.47 -4.77
C TYR A 47 10.18 6.95 -3.47
N LEU A 48 10.90 7.78 -2.74
CA LEU A 48 10.45 8.42 -1.51
C LEU A 48 10.40 9.93 -1.78
N SER A 49 9.20 10.46 -1.96
CA SER A 49 8.98 11.88 -2.29
C SER A 49 9.74 12.36 -3.54
N GLY A 50 9.85 11.50 -4.56
CA GLY A 50 10.48 11.85 -5.84
C GLY A 50 11.98 11.56 -5.94
N ILE A 51 12.63 11.11 -4.86
CA ILE A 51 14.03 10.69 -4.84
C ILE A 51 14.09 9.18 -4.69
N SER A 52 14.92 8.50 -5.46
CA SER A 52 15.07 7.06 -5.31
C SER A 52 15.75 6.69 -3.99
N ALA A 53 15.41 5.53 -3.44
CA ALA A 53 16.06 5.05 -2.22
C ALA A 53 17.56 4.79 -2.43
N LEU A 54 17.97 4.51 -3.65
CA LEU A 54 19.38 4.39 -4.03
C LEU A 54 20.10 5.76 -3.92
N GLU A 55 19.54 6.83 -4.50
CA GLU A 55 20.08 8.18 -4.39
C GLU A 55 20.14 8.65 -2.93
N LEU A 56 19.12 8.34 -2.13
CA LEU A 56 19.13 8.64 -0.69
C LEU A 56 20.31 7.99 0.03
N LYS A 57 20.67 6.77 -0.37
CA LYS A 57 21.82 6.07 0.17
C LYS A 57 23.15 6.66 -0.31
N GLU A 58 23.29 6.91 -1.62
CA GLU A 58 24.55 7.29 -2.25
C GLU A 58 24.89 8.78 -2.08
N GLU A 59 23.90 9.66 -2.24
CA GLU A 59 24.12 11.11 -2.22
C GLU A 59 23.88 11.73 -0.84
N PHE A 60 22.91 11.20 -0.09
CA PHE A 60 22.53 11.73 1.22
C PHE A 60 23.06 10.91 2.38
N GLY A 61 23.72 9.78 2.11
CA GLY A 61 24.39 8.96 3.12
C GLY A 61 23.46 8.21 4.07
N LEU A 62 22.18 8.04 3.69
CA LEU A 62 21.27 7.26 4.51
C LEU A 62 21.70 5.79 4.56
N THR A 63 21.65 5.22 5.74
CA THR A 63 21.97 3.81 5.96
C THR A 63 20.82 2.89 5.56
N GLU A 64 21.11 1.63 5.33
CA GLU A 64 20.07 0.61 5.07
C GLU A 64 19.07 0.48 6.22
N VAL A 65 19.53 0.67 7.45
CA VAL A 65 18.68 0.60 8.65
C VAL A 65 17.66 1.74 8.66
N GLU A 66 18.09 2.96 8.29
CA GLU A 66 17.21 4.12 8.20
C GLU A 66 16.20 4.01 7.05
N LEU A 67 16.61 3.43 5.93
CA LEU A 67 15.73 3.20 4.77
C LEU A 67 14.79 2.00 4.96
N GLN A 68 15.16 1.05 5.79
CA GLN A 68 14.47 -0.22 5.97
C GLN A 68 12.95 -0.10 6.23
N PRO A 69 12.44 0.84 7.04
CA PRO A 69 11.00 1.01 7.25
C PRO A 69 10.22 1.37 5.97
N TYR A 70 10.87 2.03 5.03
CA TYR A 70 10.28 2.57 3.79
C TYR A 70 10.44 1.63 2.59
N ILE A 71 11.35 0.65 2.68
CA ILE A 71 11.56 -0.34 1.62
C ILE A 71 10.43 -1.37 1.64
N PRO A 72 9.66 -1.50 0.55
CA PRO A 72 8.60 -2.49 0.46
C PRO A 72 9.16 -3.92 0.49
N PRO A 73 8.34 -4.91 0.87
CA PRO A 73 8.75 -6.29 0.89
C PRO A 73 9.01 -6.84 -0.52
N ASN A 74 9.84 -7.86 -0.60
CA ASN A 74 10.02 -8.62 -1.83
C ASN A 74 8.70 -9.32 -2.23
N PRO A 75 8.29 -9.26 -3.51
CA PRO A 75 7.03 -9.84 -3.98
C PRO A 75 6.91 -11.35 -3.73
N ASN A 76 8.01 -12.10 -3.85
CA ASN A 76 7.99 -13.55 -3.61
C ASN A 76 7.69 -13.86 -2.13
N ARG A 77 8.28 -13.12 -1.20
CA ARG A 77 8.01 -13.29 0.24
C ARG A 77 6.56 -12.96 0.59
N LEU A 78 5.99 -11.93 -0.05
CA LEU A 78 4.60 -11.55 0.14
C LEU A 78 3.66 -12.65 -0.37
N ALA A 79 3.95 -13.22 -1.55
CA ALA A 79 3.20 -14.33 -2.14
C ALA A 79 3.29 -15.62 -1.30
N GLU A 80 4.47 -15.98 -0.80
CA GLU A 80 4.65 -17.13 0.10
C GLU A 80 3.81 -17.02 1.37
N LYS A 81 3.70 -15.83 1.93
CA LYS A 81 2.89 -15.56 3.13
C LYS A 81 1.39 -15.45 2.85
N LYS A 82 0.98 -15.47 1.58
CA LYS A 82 -0.42 -15.36 1.14
C LYS A 82 -1.14 -14.15 1.74
N ILE A 83 -0.41 -13.01 1.80
CA ILE A 83 -1.00 -11.77 2.29
C ILE A 83 -1.87 -11.17 1.19
N GLU A 84 -3.15 -10.98 1.49
CA GLU A 84 -4.09 -10.29 0.62
C GLU A 84 -4.31 -8.85 1.09
N VAL A 85 -4.36 -7.92 0.15
CA VAL A 85 -4.73 -6.53 0.40
C VAL A 85 -6.00 -6.23 -0.37
N GLN A 86 -7.03 -5.81 0.34
CA GLN A 86 -8.34 -5.58 -0.21
C GLN A 86 -8.83 -4.16 0.08
N TYR A 87 -9.68 -3.63 -0.79
CA TYR A 87 -10.35 -2.35 -0.58
C TYR A 87 -11.66 -2.55 0.17
N LEU A 88 -11.79 -1.90 1.33
CA LEU A 88 -13.03 -1.96 2.12
C LEU A 88 -14.21 -1.36 1.34
N GLY A 89 -13.97 -0.30 0.58
CA GLY A 89 -14.98 0.36 -0.25
C GLY A 89 -15.59 -0.52 -1.35
N TYR A 90 -14.95 -1.65 -1.70
CA TYR A 90 -15.55 -2.64 -2.60
C TYR A 90 -16.73 -3.37 -1.96
N TYR A 91 -16.66 -3.63 -0.66
CA TYR A 91 -17.67 -4.37 0.11
C TYR A 91 -18.69 -3.44 0.76
N LEU A 92 -18.28 -2.27 1.18
CA LEU A 92 -19.10 -1.29 1.89
C LEU A 92 -19.17 -0.01 1.05
N PRO A 93 -20.30 0.25 0.39
CA PRO A 93 -20.50 1.52 -0.32
C PRO A 93 -20.32 2.69 0.63
N TRP A 94 -19.44 3.60 0.27
CA TRP A 94 -19.20 4.79 1.06
C TRP A 94 -20.02 5.96 0.54
N HIS A 95 -20.90 6.50 1.40
CA HIS A 95 -21.73 7.65 1.09
C HIS A 95 -21.33 8.84 1.98
N PRO A 96 -20.62 9.83 1.45
CA PRO A 96 -20.13 10.97 2.22
C PRO A 96 -21.23 11.69 3.00
N GLN A 97 -22.40 11.82 2.40
CA GLN A 97 -23.54 12.47 3.02
C GLN A 97 -24.10 11.69 4.23
N GLU A 98 -24.12 10.38 4.15
CA GLU A 98 -24.54 9.51 5.27
C GLU A 98 -23.54 9.58 6.41
N CYS A 99 -22.24 9.54 6.09
CA CYS A 99 -21.17 9.72 7.08
C CYS A 99 -21.28 11.08 7.79
N TYR A 100 -21.57 12.14 7.03
CA TYR A 100 -21.81 13.47 7.61
C TYR A 100 -22.99 13.45 8.59
N TYR A 101 -24.14 12.93 8.19
CA TYR A 101 -25.31 12.85 9.06
C TYR A 101 -25.08 12.00 10.31
N PHE A 102 -24.34 10.92 10.19
CA PHE A 102 -23.95 10.10 11.35
C PHE A 102 -23.05 10.86 12.33
N ALA A 103 -22.15 11.69 11.81
CA ALA A 103 -21.20 12.44 12.65
C ALA A 103 -21.81 13.64 13.36
N VAL A 104 -22.94 14.19 12.86
CA VAL A 104 -23.57 15.41 13.44
C VAL A 104 -24.79 15.13 14.32
N ASN A 105 -25.25 13.87 14.40
CA ASN A 105 -26.31 13.40 15.30
C ASN A 105 -25.73 12.80 16.57
#